data_5c43ca32c6727cf6a466f6bdbcdafcdf
#
_entry.id   5c43ca32c6727cf6a466f6bdbcdafcdf
#
_cell.length_a   1.000
_cell.length_b   1.000
_cell.length_c   1.000
_cell.angle_alpha   90.00
_cell.angle_beta   90.00
_cell.angle_gamma   90.00
#
_symmetry.space_group_name_H-M   'P 1'
#
loop_
_entity.id
_entity.type
_entity.pdbx_description
1 polymer ?
#
loop_
_entity_poly.entity_id
_entity_poly.type
_entity_poly.pdbx_seq_one_letter_code
_entity_poly.pdbx_strand_id
1 'polypeptide(L)'
;MRVDRLRVFVVAAGSLLWLAGCETWNQSTTASTGGEATGSIVVSGPADLVSGETPPSTGLQGDNPKDDLNLGKKHYRENSFGLAEQHFRRAVEQGPKNVEAWIGLAASYDKLKRYDLADRAYEQAIKLVGPTAEILNNQGYSYLLRGDHRRARAKLLAAQAKDPSNPYIQNNLSLLDESFAKRRGAQ
;
A
#
# COMPACT_ATOMS: atom_id res chain seq x y z
N MET A 1 35.02 -15.66 -54.37
CA MET A 1 34.16 -16.32 -55.39
C MET A 1 32.76 -16.45 -54.80
N ARG A 2 31.80 -15.85 -55.52
CA ARG A 2 30.32 -16.03 -55.54
C ARG A 2 29.59 -15.68 -54.25
N VAL A 3 28.92 -14.54 -54.15
CA VAL A 3 27.83 -13.86 -54.91
C VAL A 3 26.43 -14.47 -54.64
N ASP A 4 25.57 -13.58 -54.17
CA ASP A 4 24.11 -13.51 -54.42
C ASP A 4 23.20 -14.50 -53.66
N ARG A 5 22.14 -14.07 -53.00
CA ARG A 5 20.99 -13.34 -53.60
C ARG A 5 20.10 -12.71 -52.53
N LEU A 6 19.90 -11.47 -52.68
CA LEU A 6 18.77 -10.64 -52.44
C LEU A 6 17.41 -11.30 -52.78
N ARG A 7 16.44 -11.27 -51.88
CA ARG A 7 15.02 -11.29 -52.22
C ARG A 7 14.22 -10.35 -51.34
N VAL A 8 13.92 -9.24 -51.96
CA VAL A 8 12.89 -8.29 -51.60
C VAL A 8 11.53 -8.88 -51.93
N PHE A 9 10.55 -8.81 -51.02
CA PHE A 9 9.14 -8.83 -51.36
C PHE A 9 8.43 -7.67 -50.64
N VAL A 10 8.02 -6.72 -51.46
CA VAL A 10 7.04 -5.68 -51.22
C VAL A 10 5.71 -6.17 -51.78
N VAL A 11 4.62 -6.05 -51.05
CA VAL A 11 3.23 -5.89 -51.52
C VAL A 11 2.44 -5.46 -50.26
N ALA A 12 2.00 -4.25 -50.10
CA ALA A 12 0.90 -3.50 -50.69
C ALA A 12 -0.41 -3.64 -49.89
N ALA A 13 -0.77 -2.52 -49.30
CA ALA A 13 -2.05 -1.83 -49.19
C ALA A 13 -3.35 -2.64 -49.01
N GLY A 14 -4.11 -2.23 -48.04
CA GLY A 14 -5.53 -2.57 -47.90
C GLY A 14 -6.19 -1.74 -46.81
N SER A 15 -6.60 -0.52 -47.14
CA SER A 15 -7.49 0.31 -46.36
C SER A 15 -8.89 -0.29 -46.34
N LEU A 16 -9.51 -0.39 -45.17
CA LEU A 16 -10.97 -0.42 -45.05
C LEU A 16 -11.39 0.20 -43.70
N LEU A 17 -11.98 1.36 -43.83
CA LEU A 17 -12.81 2.02 -42.82
C LEU A 17 -14.04 1.14 -42.52
N TRP A 18 -14.35 0.94 -41.28
CA TRP A 18 -15.73 0.74 -40.82
C TRP A 18 -16.00 1.57 -39.60
N LEU A 19 -16.97 2.46 -39.76
CA LEU A 19 -17.61 3.28 -38.76
C LEU A 19 -18.65 2.46 -37.99
N ALA A 20 -18.91 2.92 -36.79
CA ALA A 20 -20.13 2.80 -36.02
C ALA A 20 -20.32 1.52 -35.18
N GLY A 21 -20.48 1.77 -33.88
CA GLY A 21 -21.04 0.82 -32.92
C GLY A 21 -20.86 1.34 -31.52
N CYS A 22 -21.72 2.32 -31.09
CA CYS A 22 -21.97 2.56 -29.68
C CYS A 22 -22.62 1.32 -29.11
N GLU A 23 -21.89 0.51 -28.37
CA GLU A 23 -22.48 -0.48 -27.48
C GLU A 23 -21.99 -0.22 -26.06
N THR A 24 -22.95 0.16 -25.25
CA THR A 24 -22.90 0.21 -23.80
C THR A 24 -22.60 -1.19 -23.29
N TRP A 25 -21.33 -1.46 -23.01
CA TRP A 25 -20.95 -2.71 -22.38
C TRP A 25 -20.94 -2.56 -20.88
N ASN A 26 -22.09 -2.88 -20.30
CA ASN A 26 -22.22 -3.18 -18.90
C ASN A 26 -21.61 -4.57 -18.67
N GLN A 27 -20.31 -4.64 -18.46
CA GLN A 27 -19.67 -5.85 -17.93
C GLN A 27 -19.36 -5.64 -16.46
N SER A 28 -20.17 -6.30 -15.66
CA SER A 28 -19.82 -6.69 -14.31
C SER A 28 -18.61 -7.63 -14.38
N THR A 29 -17.43 -7.07 -14.50
CA THR A 29 -16.21 -7.82 -14.23
C THR A 29 -16.09 -7.93 -12.72
N THR A 30 -16.40 -9.12 -12.20
CA THR A 30 -15.84 -9.56 -10.94
C THR A 30 -14.32 -9.53 -11.08
N ALA A 31 -13.73 -8.40 -10.76
CA ALA A 31 -12.29 -8.30 -10.62
C ALA A 31 -11.93 -9.19 -9.43
N SER A 32 -11.35 -10.32 -9.72
CA SER A 32 -10.54 -11.07 -8.76
C SER A 32 -9.46 -10.11 -8.28
N THR A 33 -9.72 -9.48 -7.15
CA THR A 33 -8.75 -8.67 -6.43
C THR A 33 -7.67 -9.60 -5.93
N GLY A 34 -6.58 -9.70 -6.69
CA GLY A 34 -5.32 -10.13 -6.14
C GLY A 34 -4.99 -9.18 -5.01
N GLY A 35 -5.20 -9.63 -3.78
CA GLY A 35 -4.97 -8.83 -2.59
C GLY A 35 -3.51 -8.45 -2.51
N GLU A 36 -3.18 -7.23 -2.84
CA GLU A 36 -1.93 -6.63 -2.39
C GLU A 36 -2.02 -6.51 -0.88
N ALA A 37 -1.48 -7.50 -0.19
CA ALA A 37 -1.29 -7.42 1.25
C ALA A 37 -0.13 -6.48 1.53
N THR A 38 -0.41 -5.23 1.33
CA THR A 38 0.45 -4.09 1.68
C THR A 38 0.49 -3.95 3.19
N GLY A 39 1.64 -3.56 3.72
CA GLY A 39 1.97 -3.40 5.12
C GLY A 39 0.78 -3.31 6.08
N SER A 40 0.70 -4.28 6.97
CA SER A 40 -0.44 -4.47 7.85
C SER A 40 -0.58 -3.31 8.82
N ILE A 41 -1.52 -2.41 8.54
CA ILE A 41 -2.18 -1.75 9.66
C ILE A 41 -3.14 -2.80 10.20
N VAL A 42 -2.75 -3.47 11.28
CA VAL A 42 -3.66 -4.37 11.98
C VAL A 42 -4.77 -3.53 12.56
N VAL A 43 -5.89 -3.49 11.86
CA VAL A 43 -7.14 -2.94 12.37
C VAL A 43 -7.87 -4.10 13.02
N SER A 44 -7.41 -4.50 14.21
CA SER A 44 -8.14 -5.44 15.05
C SER A 44 -9.32 -4.71 15.69
N GLY A 45 -10.49 -4.94 15.15
CA GLY A 45 -11.74 -4.50 15.77
C GLY A 45 -12.89 -5.36 15.29
N PRO A 46 -13.77 -5.84 16.18
CA PRO A 46 -14.91 -6.66 15.81
C PRO A 46 -15.87 -5.88 14.91
N ALA A 47 -16.44 -6.58 13.94
CA ALA A 47 -17.55 -6.09 13.14
C ALA A 47 -18.80 -6.06 14.02
N ASP A 48 -19.09 -4.94 14.64
CA ASP A 48 -20.39 -4.71 15.24
C ASP A 48 -21.27 -3.93 14.27
N LEU A 49 -22.28 -4.64 13.77
CA LEU A 49 -23.41 -4.10 13.06
C LEU A 49 -24.24 -3.23 14.02
N VAL A 50 -24.20 -1.92 13.85
CA VAL A 50 -25.23 -1.05 14.42
C VAL A 50 -25.76 -0.15 13.32
N SER A 51 -26.99 -0.44 12.96
CA SER A 51 -27.87 0.42 12.19
C SER A 51 -28.17 1.69 12.97
N GLY A 52 -27.99 2.83 12.34
CA GLY A 52 -28.37 4.13 12.90
C GLY A 52 -27.93 5.24 11.97
N GLU A 53 -28.75 5.51 10.97
CA GLU A 53 -28.56 6.63 10.06
C GLU A 53 -28.72 7.96 10.79
N THR A 54 -27.65 8.76 10.77
CA THR A 54 -27.74 10.21 10.84
C THR A 54 -26.96 10.79 9.67
N PRO A 55 -27.51 11.78 8.95
CA PRO A 55 -26.86 12.34 7.77
C PRO A 55 -25.57 13.08 8.15
N PRO A 56 -24.55 13.09 7.29
CA PRO A 56 -23.27 13.69 7.59
C PRO A 56 -23.42 15.21 7.73
N SER A 57 -23.20 15.71 8.92
CA SER A 57 -22.93 17.13 9.11
C SER A 57 -21.64 17.49 8.42
N THR A 58 -21.72 18.32 7.39
CA THR A 58 -20.64 19.05 6.75
C THR A 58 -19.95 19.94 7.79
N GLY A 59 -18.90 19.44 8.43
CA GLY A 59 -18.10 20.18 9.36
C GLY A 59 -16.81 19.41 9.58
N LEU A 60 -15.67 20.01 9.27
CA LEU A 60 -14.34 19.58 9.67
C LEU A 60 -14.24 19.65 11.21
N GLN A 61 -14.89 18.74 11.90
CA GLN A 61 -14.90 18.67 13.36
C GLN A 61 -14.65 17.24 13.79
N GLY A 62 -13.35 16.94 13.93
CA GLY A 62 -12.89 15.83 14.73
C GLY A 62 -12.29 16.40 16.02
N ASP A 63 -13.11 16.78 16.97
CA ASP A 63 -12.62 17.18 18.29
C ASP A 63 -12.24 15.96 19.15
N ASN A 64 -12.32 14.75 18.59
CA ASN A 64 -12.00 13.51 19.27
C ASN A 64 -10.88 12.77 18.52
N PRO A 65 -9.73 12.52 19.17
CA PRO A 65 -8.61 11.77 18.56
C PRO A 65 -9.01 10.38 18.02
N LYS A 66 -10.03 9.76 18.61
CA LYS A 66 -10.56 8.47 18.15
C LYS A 66 -11.28 8.59 16.80
N ASP A 67 -11.96 9.70 16.55
CA ASP A 67 -12.67 9.92 15.31
C ASP A 67 -11.68 10.14 14.16
N ASP A 68 -10.64 10.94 14.39
CA ASP A 68 -9.58 11.13 13.40
C ASP A 68 -8.78 9.84 13.15
N LEU A 69 -8.52 9.02 14.15
CA LEU A 69 -7.90 7.71 13.97
C LEU A 69 -8.76 6.82 13.06
N ASN A 70 -10.06 6.72 13.31
CA ASN A 70 -10.98 5.89 12.54
C ASN A 70 -11.16 6.41 11.11
N LEU A 71 -11.25 7.73 10.93
CA LEU A 71 -11.31 8.35 9.61
C LEU A 71 -10.00 8.12 8.83
N GLY A 72 -8.86 8.25 9.48
CA GLY A 72 -7.56 7.93 8.91
C GLY A 72 -7.49 6.49 8.38
N LYS A 73 -7.92 5.53 9.20
CA LYS A 73 -8.02 4.12 8.81
C LYS A 73 -8.98 3.89 7.64
N LYS A 74 -10.15 4.54 7.66
CA LYS A 74 -11.13 4.45 6.59
C LYS A 74 -10.54 4.95 5.27
N HIS A 75 -10.00 6.16 5.25
CA HIS A 75 -9.41 6.75 4.05
C HIS A 75 -8.19 5.96 3.54
N TYR A 76 -7.41 5.36 4.45
CA TYR A 76 -6.30 4.49 4.04
C TYR A 76 -6.80 3.26 3.30
N ARG A 77 -7.86 2.58 3.78
CA ARG A 77 -8.50 1.44 3.09
C ARG A 77 -9.10 1.82 1.73
N GLU A 78 -9.58 3.06 1.61
CA GLU A 78 -10.12 3.64 0.37
C GLU A 78 -9.02 4.14 -0.59
N ASN A 79 -7.75 3.90 -0.29
CA ASN A 79 -6.58 4.41 -1.02
C ASN A 79 -6.52 5.95 -1.13
N SER A 80 -7.28 6.66 -0.32
CA SER A 80 -7.27 8.12 -0.20
C SER A 80 -6.17 8.59 0.74
N PHE A 81 -4.90 8.27 0.40
CA PHE A 81 -3.75 8.39 1.29
C PHE A 81 -3.49 9.83 1.76
N GLY A 82 -3.83 10.84 0.96
CA GLY A 82 -3.72 12.25 1.37
C GLY A 82 -4.69 12.61 2.50
N LEU A 83 -5.95 12.12 2.44
CA LEU A 83 -6.92 12.30 3.52
C LEU A 83 -6.54 11.46 4.74
N ALA A 84 -6.07 10.23 4.52
CA ALA A 84 -5.58 9.39 5.61
C ALA A 84 -4.44 10.07 6.38
N GLU A 85 -3.47 10.65 5.69
CA GLU A 85 -2.37 11.42 6.28
C GLU A 85 -2.88 12.57 7.14
N GLN A 86 -3.83 13.37 6.64
CA GLN A 86 -4.39 14.49 7.38
C GLN A 86 -5.08 14.05 8.68
N HIS A 87 -5.88 12.99 8.62
CA HIS A 87 -6.59 12.46 9.78
C HIS A 87 -5.63 11.82 10.79
N PHE A 88 -4.69 10.99 10.35
CA PHE A 88 -3.69 10.41 11.27
C PHE A 88 -2.80 11.48 11.90
N ARG A 89 -2.45 12.54 11.17
CA ARG A 89 -1.70 13.66 11.73
C ARG A 89 -2.47 14.36 12.84
N ARG A 90 -3.75 14.68 12.64
CA ARG A 90 -4.59 15.22 13.71
C ARG A 90 -4.70 14.26 14.91
N ALA A 91 -4.84 12.96 14.63
CA ALA A 91 -4.91 11.96 15.69
C ALA A 91 -3.62 11.93 16.55
N VAL A 92 -2.42 12.09 15.97
CA VAL A 92 -1.18 12.13 16.74
C VAL A 92 -0.95 13.51 17.42
N GLU A 93 -1.43 14.60 16.83
CA GLU A 93 -1.39 15.93 17.44
C GLU A 93 -2.23 15.99 18.72
N GLN A 94 -3.42 15.40 18.71
CA GLN A 94 -4.35 15.34 19.83
C GLN A 94 -3.97 14.23 20.83
N GLY A 95 -3.42 13.11 20.33
CA GLY A 95 -3.04 11.94 21.11
C GLY A 95 -1.62 11.46 20.82
N PRO A 96 -0.55 12.18 21.24
CA PRO A 96 0.83 11.86 20.83
C PRO A 96 1.36 10.52 21.35
N LYS A 97 0.65 9.86 22.27
CA LYS A 97 0.96 8.51 22.73
C LYS A 97 0.22 7.40 21.96
N ASN A 98 -0.61 7.76 21.00
CA ASN A 98 -1.35 6.79 20.20
C ASN A 98 -0.43 6.16 19.14
N VAL A 99 0.07 4.97 19.44
CA VAL A 99 0.99 4.21 18.57
C VAL A 99 0.36 3.87 17.22
N GLU A 100 -0.91 3.48 17.23
CA GLU A 100 -1.64 3.11 16.01
C GLU A 100 -1.76 4.31 15.05
N ALA A 101 -2.01 5.51 15.59
CA ALA A 101 -2.04 6.73 14.78
C ALA A 101 -0.67 7.06 14.17
N TRP A 102 0.43 6.86 14.89
CA TRP A 102 1.79 7.01 14.35
C TRP A 102 2.10 6.01 13.25
N ILE A 103 1.70 4.75 13.42
CA ILE A 103 1.88 3.71 12.39
C ILE A 103 1.05 4.05 11.14
N GLY A 104 -0.22 4.46 11.32
CA GLY A 104 -1.09 4.87 10.23
C GLY A 104 -0.56 6.09 9.46
N LEU A 105 -0.02 7.07 10.18
CA LEU A 105 0.63 8.24 9.60
C LEU A 105 1.86 7.85 8.77
N ALA A 106 2.72 6.99 9.32
CA ALA A 106 3.90 6.49 8.62
C ALA A 106 3.51 5.74 7.33
N ALA A 107 2.55 4.83 7.41
CA ALA A 107 2.06 4.07 6.25
C ALA A 107 1.45 4.99 5.18
N SER A 108 0.74 6.06 5.58
CA SER A 108 0.21 7.05 4.66
C SER A 108 1.33 7.82 3.95
N TYR A 109 2.37 8.23 4.68
CA TYR A 109 3.56 8.84 4.09
C TYR A 109 4.28 7.92 3.11
N ASP A 110 4.39 6.62 3.40
CA ASP A 110 4.97 5.64 2.47
C ASP A 110 4.21 5.57 1.15
N LYS A 111 2.87 5.51 1.20
CA LYS A 111 2.02 5.53 0.00
C LYS A 111 2.15 6.83 -0.79
N LEU A 112 2.37 7.95 -0.11
CA LEU A 112 2.65 9.26 -0.71
C LEU A 112 4.11 9.45 -1.14
N LYS A 113 4.97 8.43 -0.98
CA LYS A 113 6.42 8.45 -1.25
C LYS A 113 7.19 9.51 -0.43
N ARG A 114 6.63 9.93 0.69
CA ARG A 114 7.27 10.88 1.64
C ARG A 114 8.06 10.10 2.68
N TYR A 115 9.07 9.39 2.23
CA TYR A 115 9.76 8.36 3.01
C TYR A 115 10.47 8.90 4.27
N ASP A 116 11.05 10.10 4.20
CA ASP A 116 11.70 10.69 5.38
C ASP A 116 10.70 11.00 6.51
N LEU A 117 9.47 11.37 6.14
CA LEU A 117 8.40 11.58 7.11
C LEU A 117 7.89 10.25 7.67
N ALA A 118 7.81 9.22 6.83
CA ALA A 118 7.46 7.87 7.26
C ALA A 118 8.48 7.34 8.30
N ASP A 119 9.78 7.49 8.04
CA ASP A 119 10.83 7.07 8.97
C ASP A 119 10.67 7.74 10.33
N ARG A 120 10.45 9.06 10.36
CA ARG A 120 10.25 9.81 11.62
C ARG A 120 9.00 9.33 12.37
N ALA A 121 7.91 9.05 11.68
CA ALA A 121 6.67 8.55 12.30
C ALA A 121 6.85 7.13 12.86
N TYR A 122 7.54 6.23 12.15
CA TYR A 122 7.91 4.92 12.69
C TYR A 122 8.85 5.02 13.91
N GLU A 123 9.80 5.96 13.90
CA GLU A 123 10.66 6.22 15.04
C GLU A 123 9.88 6.67 16.28
N GLN A 124 8.84 7.50 16.11
CA GLN A 124 7.97 7.87 17.23
C GLN A 124 7.21 6.66 17.78
N ALA A 125 6.65 5.80 16.90
CA ALA A 125 6.01 4.56 17.33
C ALA A 125 6.99 3.66 18.11
N ILE A 126 8.23 3.50 17.63
CA ILE A 126 9.27 2.72 18.30
C ILE A 126 9.65 3.32 19.66
N LYS A 127 9.73 4.64 19.78
CA LYS A 127 10.02 5.31 21.06
C LYS A 127 8.94 5.04 22.12
N LEU A 128 7.70 4.85 21.68
CA LEU A 128 6.57 4.61 22.60
C LEU A 128 6.49 3.16 23.10
N VAL A 129 6.70 2.18 22.20
CA VAL A 129 6.44 0.76 22.52
C VAL A 129 7.58 -0.19 22.16
N GLY A 130 8.68 0.33 21.68
CA GLY A 130 9.77 -0.48 21.16
C GLY A 130 9.51 -1.02 19.75
N PRO A 131 10.46 -1.76 19.18
CA PRO A 131 10.34 -2.35 17.85
C PRO A 131 9.46 -3.61 17.90
N THR A 132 8.14 -3.45 17.80
CA THR A 132 7.20 -4.57 17.70
C THR A 132 7.29 -5.29 16.34
N ALA A 133 6.73 -6.50 16.24
CA ALA A 133 6.65 -7.22 14.96
C ALA A 133 5.93 -6.41 13.89
N GLU A 134 4.83 -5.75 14.25
CA GLU A 134 4.05 -4.90 13.37
C GLU A 134 4.86 -3.72 12.83
N ILE A 135 5.51 -2.94 13.71
CA ILE A 135 6.31 -1.78 13.29
C ILE A 135 7.46 -2.21 12.39
N LEU A 136 8.15 -3.29 12.74
CA LEU A 136 9.25 -3.82 11.94
C LEU A 136 8.79 -4.32 10.57
N ASN A 137 7.62 -4.99 10.50
CA ASN A 137 6.99 -5.41 9.25
C ASN A 137 6.68 -4.21 8.35
N ASN A 138 6.06 -3.19 8.91
CA ASN A 138 5.70 -1.97 8.18
C ASN A 138 6.94 -1.20 7.71
N GLN A 139 8.00 -1.09 8.54
CA GLN A 139 9.29 -0.56 8.09
C GLN A 139 9.91 -1.40 6.97
N GLY A 140 9.82 -2.73 7.07
CA GLY A 140 10.30 -3.64 6.02
C GLY A 140 9.59 -3.39 4.69
N TYR A 141 8.27 -3.28 4.72
CA TYR A 141 7.48 -2.93 3.55
C TYR A 141 7.81 -1.53 3.00
N SER A 142 8.00 -0.54 3.87
CA SER A 142 8.46 0.81 3.50
C SER A 142 9.77 0.76 2.71
N TYR A 143 10.74 -0.04 3.16
CA TYR A 143 12.00 -0.23 2.43
C TYR A 143 11.82 -0.99 1.10
N LEU A 144 10.84 -1.91 0.99
CA LEU A 144 10.48 -2.54 -0.29
C LEU A 144 9.98 -1.49 -1.29
N LEU A 145 9.09 -0.59 -0.87
CA LEU A 145 8.57 0.50 -1.71
C LEU A 145 9.67 1.43 -2.24
N ARG A 146 10.75 1.60 -1.48
CA ARG A 146 11.93 2.40 -1.88
C ARG A 146 12.92 1.61 -2.75
N GLY A 147 12.75 0.30 -2.89
CA GLY A 147 13.70 -0.59 -3.54
C GLY A 147 14.96 -0.89 -2.70
N ASP A 148 14.97 -0.56 -1.41
CA ASP A 148 16.05 -0.91 -0.50
C ASP A 148 15.84 -2.31 0.08
N HIS A 149 16.09 -3.30 -0.76
CA HIS A 149 15.87 -4.70 -0.42
C HIS A 149 16.74 -5.19 0.74
N ARG A 150 17.91 -4.58 0.94
CA ARG A 150 18.81 -4.95 2.05
C ARG A 150 18.18 -4.58 3.39
N ARG A 151 17.74 -3.32 3.54
CA ARG A 151 17.06 -2.88 4.77
C ARG A 151 15.70 -3.54 4.94
N ALA A 152 14.95 -3.72 3.85
CA ALA A 152 13.69 -4.46 3.86
C ALA A 152 13.86 -5.85 4.47
N ARG A 153 14.83 -6.64 3.97
CA ARG A 153 15.11 -7.99 4.48
C ARG A 153 15.44 -7.98 5.97
N ALA A 154 16.32 -7.08 6.41
CA ALA A 154 16.73 -7.00 7.82
C ALA A 154 15.51 -6.73 8.72
N LYS A 155 14.61 -5.82 8.34
CA LYS A 155 13.41 -5.49 9.12
C LYS A 155 12.38 -6.62 9.11
N LEU A 156 12.14 -7.24 7.96
CA LEU A 156 11.17 -8.34 7.83
C LEU A 156 11.62 -9.59 8.60
N LEU A 157 12.90 -9.95 8.55
CA LEU A 157 13.42 -11.06 9.36
C LEU A 157 13.35 -10.76 10.87
N ALA A 158 13.61 -9.52 11.28
CA ALA A 158 13.45 -9.11 12.67
C ALA A 158 11.97 -9.15 13.11
N ALA A 159 11.03 -8.82 12.21
CA ALA A 159 9.60 -8.96 12.46
C ALA A 159 9.22 -10.43 12.59
N GLN A 160 9.68 -11.30 11.67
CA GLN A 160 9.42 -12.74 11.69
C GLN A 160 9.95 -13.41 12.96
N ALA A 161 11.11 -12.99 13.46
CA ALA A 161 11.65 -13.52 14.71
C ALA A 161 10.77 -13.22 15.93
N LYS A 162 9.97 -12.15 15.87
CA LYS A 162 9.03 -11.76 16.94
C LYS A 162 7.64 -12.41 16.78
N ASP A 163 7.19 -12.60 15.56
CA ASP A 163 5.88 -13.20 15.23
C ASP A 163 6.02 -14.05 13.97
N PRO A 164 6.49 -15.33 14.13
CA PRO A 164 6.74 -16.22 13.00
C PRO A 164 5.49 -16.62 12.20
N SER A 165 4.34 -16.62 12.84
CA SER A 165 3.08 -17.06 12.23
C SER A 165 2.29 -15.95 11.51
N ASN A 166 2.77 -14.74 11.56
CA ASN A 166 2.07 -13.57 11.01
C ASN A 166 2.01 -13.63 9.48
N PRO A 167 0.81 -13.71 8.87
CA PRO A 167 0.67 -13.86 7.43
C PRO A 167 1.14 -12.63 6.65
N TYR A 168 1.06 -11.44 7.24
CA TYR A 168 1.51 -10.21 6.59
C TYR A 168 3.03 -10.16 6.47
N ILE A 169 3.75 -10.65 7.47
CA ILE A 169 5.21 -10.75 7.44
C ILE A 169 5.63 -11.77 6.38
N GLN A 170 4.97 -12.93 6.33
CA GLN A 170 5.23 -13.95 5.31
C GLN A 170 5.01 -13.41 3.90
N ASN A 171 3.92 -12.68 3.69
CA ASN A 171 3.62 -12.08 2.41
C ASN A 171 4.68 -11.04 2.00
N ASN A 172 5.10 -10.17 2.91
CA ASN A 172 6.14 -9.16 2.62
C ASN A 172 7.50 -9.80 2.35
N LEU A 173 7.84 -10.93 2.98
CA LEU A 173 9.02 -11.71 2.65
C LEU A 173 8.93 -12.32 1.24
N SER A 174 7.77 -12.84 0.86
CA SER A 174 7.53 -13.35 -0.49
C SER A 174 7.68 -12.25 -1.55
N LEU A 175 7.11 -11.06 -1.32
CA LEU A 175 7.29 -9.90 -2.20
C LEU A 175 8.77 -9.51 -2.36
N LEU A 176 9.53 -9.60 -1.27
CA LEU A 176 10.97 -9.36 -1.32
C LEU A 176 11.68 -10.38 -2.22
N ASP A 177 11.37 -11.66 -2.06
CA ASP A 177 11.99 -12.74 -2.85
C ASP A 177 11.62 -12.62 -4.35
N GLU A 178 10.39 -12.29 -4.67
CA GLU A 178 9.96 -12.00 -6.05
C GLU A 178 10.72 -10.83 -6.66
N SER A 179 10.99 -9.78 -5.88
CA SER A 179 11.76 -8.63 -6.34
C SER A 179 13.20 -9.00 -6.71
N PHE A 180 13.81 -9.94 -5.99
CA PHE A 180 15.13 -10.48 -6.33
C PHE A 180 15.08 -11.38 -7.56
N ALA A 181 14.03 -12.20 -7.73
CA ALA A 181 13.85 -13.06 -8.89
C ALA A 181 13.73 -12.23 -10.18
N LYS A 182 12.90 -11.18 -10.17
CA LYS A 182 12.76 -10.26 -11.30
C LYS A 182 14.08 -9.59 -11.71
N ARG A 183 14.90 -9.20 -10.75
CA ARG A 183 16.23 -8.61 -11.04
C ARG A 183 17.17 -9.60 -11.70
N ARG A 184 17.18 -10.87 -11.28
CA ARG A 184 18.03 -11.91 -11.87
C ARG A 184 17.61 -12.29 -13.28
N GLY A 185 16.31 -12.25 -13.58
CA GLY A 185 15.79 -12.55 -14.90
C GLY A 185 15.92 -11.39 -15.91
N ALA A 186 16.32 -10.20 -15.46
CA ALA A 186 16.53 -9.02 -16.30
C ALA A 186 18.00 -8.75 -16.63
N GLN A 187 18.92 -9.61 -16.17
CA GLN A 187 20.37 -9.62 -16.49
C GLN A 187 20.69 -10.72 -17.50
#